data_a1289c9bc506e88465480f24c3b785f8
#
_entry.id   a1289c9bc506e88465480f24c3b785f8
#
_cell.length_a   1.000
_cell.length_b   1.000
_cell.length_c   1.000
_cell.angle_alpha   90.00
_cell.angle_beta   90.00
_cell.angle_gamma   90.00
#
_symmetry.space_group_name_H-M   'P 1'
#
loop_
_entity.id
_entity.type
_entity.pdbx_description
1 polymer ?
#
loop_
_entity_poly.entity_id
_entity_poly.type
_entity_poly.pdbx_seq_one_letter_code
_entity_poly.pdbx_strand_id
1 'polypeptide(L)'
;GSLYQNDFDNHWTPASPEYQWLEADLANHSAQVKFAIFHFPLYSANATETSDAFLHGPDSLEGLLSRYGVDIAFNGHAHIYERNNANGPGGLISYVTGGGGAPLEPVSKCSGLPGIVAYAIGWSNSSAAGSACGTASRPVSSSQVFHFLLVSVNGNTVTVTPTDSLGRTFDSRTYVFR
;
A
#
# COMPACT_ATOMS: atom_id res chain seq x y z
N GLY A 1 -21.98 9.53 -8.40
CA GLY A 1 -20.60 9.57 -8.79
C GLY A 1 -19.75 9.93 -7.59
N SER A 2 -18.64 9.25 -7.36
CA SER A 2 -17.76 9.59 -6.25
C SER A 2 -17.20 11.00 -6.50
N LEU A 3 -16.93 11.72 -5.43
CA LEU A 3 -16.23 13.02 -5.45
C LEU A 3 -14.92 12.96 -6.24
N TYR A 4 -14.35 11.78 -6.34
CA TYR A 4 -13.12 11.47 -7.07
C TYR A 4 -13.29 11.49 -8.59
N GLN A 5 -14.42 11.09 -9.16
CA GLN A 5 -14.61 11.08 -10.60
C GLN A 5 -14.51 12.48 -11.23
N ASN A 6 -14.78 13.53 -10.49
CA ASN A 6 -14.66 14.91 -10.98
C ASN A 6 -13.26 15.51 -10.77
N ASP A 7 -12.46 14.95 -9.85
CA ASP A 7 -11.06 15.33 -9.66
C ASP A 7 -10.12 14.61 -10.64
N PHE A 8 -10.63 13.61 -11.35
CA PHE A 8 -9.81 12.61 -12.02
C PHE A 8 -9.32 12.97 -13.40
N ASP A 9 -9.88 13.94 -14.04
CA ASP A 9 -9.59 14.12 -15.44
C ASP A 9 -8.11 14.36 -15.73
N ASN A 10 -7.26 14.60 -14.72
CA ASN A 10 -5.82 14.71 -14.93
C ASN A 10 -4.95 14.51 -13.66
N HIS A 11 -5.51 14.12 -12.54
CA HIS A 11 -4.88 14.27 -11.20
C HIS A 11 -3.53 13.56 -11.04
N TRP A 12 -3.39 12.37 -11.59
CA TRP A 12 -2.16 11.55 -11.48
C TRP A 12 -1.46 11.36 -12.83
N THR A 13 -1.67 12.27 -13.73
CA THR A 13 -1.06 12.25 -15.06
C THR A 13 -0.04 13.38 -15.21
N PRO A 14 0.93 13.27 -16.14
CA PRO A 14 1.95 14.30 -16.37
C PRO A 14 1.39 15.70 -16.68
N ALA A 15 0.12 15.80 -17.07
CA ALA A 15 -0.54 17.06 -17.33
C ALA A 15 -1.07 17.77 -16.08
N SER A 16 -1.18 17.06 -14.96
CA SER A 16 -1.70 17.66 -13.71
C SER A 16 -0.66 18.51 -13.00
N PRO A 17 -1.07 19.62 -12.38
CA PRO A 17 -0.17 20.45 -11.57
C PRO A 17 0.48 19.68 -10.41
N GLU A 18 -0.27 18.78 -9.78
CA GLU A 18 0.22 17.96 -8.67
C GLU A 18 1.31 17.00 -9.10
N TYR A 19 1.14 16.33 -10.24
CA TYR A 19 2.17 15.45 -10.79
C TYR A 19 3.44 16.23 -11.11
N GLN A 20 3.32 17.38 -11.77
CA GLN A 20 4.45 18.24 -12.13
C GLN A 20 5.18 18.78 -10.90
N TRP A 21 4.41 19.18 -9.88
CA TRP A 21 4.99 19.61 -8.61
C TRP A 21 5.76 18.47 -7.94
N LEU A 22 5.15 17.28 -7.82
CA LEU A 22 5.77 16.11 -7.21
C LEU A 22 7.02 15.66 -7.99
N GLU A 23 6.97 15.69 -9.32
CA GLU A 23 8.11 15.38 -10.18
C GLU A 23 9.27 16.34 -9.92
N ALA A 24 9.00 17.64 -9.87
CA ALA A 24 10.01 18.67 -9.59
C ALA A 24 10.58 18.52 -8.17
N ASP A 25 9.74 18.23 -7.16
CA ASP A 25 10.17 18.02 -5.78
C ASP A 25 11.09 16.80 -5.67
N LEU A 26 10.67 15.67 -6.22
CA LEU A 26 11.46 14.44 -6.21
C LEU A 26 12.79 14.57 -6.98
N ALA A 27 12.81 15.34 -8.08
CA ALA A 27 14.02 15.60 -8.87
C ALA A 27 15.03 16.46 -8.12
N ASN A 28 14.55 17.38 -7.29
CA ASN A 28 15.42 18.33 -6.55
C ASN A 28 15.84 17.81 -5.17
N HIS A 29 15.26 16.74 -4.67
CA HIS A 29 15.55 16.20 -3.34
C HIS A 29 16.04 14.76 -3.43
N SER A 30 17.33 14.56 -3.16
CA SER A 30 17.92 13.24 -3.01
C SER A 30 17.87 12.81 -1.55
N ALA A 31 17.53 11.55 -1.30
CA ALA A 31 17.62 10.92 0.01
C ALA A 31 18.03 9.46 -0.16
N GLN A 32 18.66 8.88 0.86
CA GLN A 32 19.07 7.48 0.87
C GLN A 32 17.86 6.54 0.94
N VAL A 33 16.79 6.98 1.60
CA VAL A 33 15.50 6.27 1.67
C VAL A 33 14.39 7.29 1.49
N LYS A 34 13.42 6.98 0.65
CA LYS A 34 12.24 7.82 0.40
C LYS A 34 10.97 7.03 0.64
N PHE A 35 10.02 7.64 1.34
CA PHE A 35 8.69 7.12 1.55
C PHE A 35 7.64 8.01 0.89
N ALA A 36 6.60 7.39 0.33
CA ALA A 36 5.37 8.07 -0.08
C ALA A 36 4.22 7.63 0.83
N ILE A 37 3.41 8.58 1.29
CA ILE A 37 2.23 8.31 2.14
C ILE A 37 1.05 9.01 1.50
N PHE A 38 0.05 8.24 1.06
CA PHE A 38 -1.16 8.76 0.44
C PHE A 38 -2.32 7.79 0.61
N HIS A 39 -3.55 8.27 0.41
CA HIS A 39 -4.74 7.53 0.83
C HIS A 39 -5.03 6.29 -0.03
N PHE A 40 -5.13 6.45 -1.35
CA PHE A 40 -5.53 5.37 -2.24
C PHE A 40 -4.41 4.37 -2.47
N PRO A 41 -4.67 3.05 -2.38
CA PRO A 41 -3.65 2.04 -2.57
C PRO A 41 -3.23 1.94 -4.04
N LEU A 42 -1.93 1.72 -4.27
CA LEU A 42 -1.42 1.35 -5.60
C LEU A 42 -2.02 0.01 -6.05
N TYR A 43 -2.14 -0.93 -5.12
CA TYR A 43 -2.74 -2.24 -5.32
C TYR A 43 -3.57 -2.60 -4.11
N SER A 44 -4.69 -3.30 -4.32
CA SER A 44 -5.54 -3.76 -3.23
C SER A 44 -6.20 -5.10 -3.55
N ALA A 45 -6.03 -6.05 -2.66
CA ALA A 45 -6.72 -7.34 -2.69
C ALA A 45 -8.18 -7.26 -2.20
N ASN A 46 -8.64 -6.08 -1.78
CA ASN A 46 -10.05 -5.85 -1.45
C ASN A 46 -10.88 -5.74 -2.74
N ALA A 47 -12.09 -6.31 -2.74
CA ALA A 47 -12.96 -6.30 -3.92
C ALA A 47 -13.75 -5.01 -4.09
N THR A 48 -14.04 -4.30 -3.00
CA THR A 48 -14.84 -3.07 -2.99
C THR A 48 -13.96 -1.82 -3.09
N GLU A 49 -12.82 -1.84 -2.42
CA GLU A 49 -11.84 -0.74 -2.37
C GLU A 49 -10.63 -1.11 -3.22
N THR A 50 -10.87 -1.23 -4.51
CA THR A 50 -9.82 -1.52 -5.49
C THR A 50 -8.97 -0.29 -5.75
N SER A 51 -7.73 -0.50 -6.18
CA SER A 51 -6.90 0.60 -6.65
C SER A 51 -7.49 1.25 -7.90
N ASP A 52 -7.15 2.52 -8.07
CA ASP A 52 -7.51 3.27 -9.27
C ASP A 52 -6.55 2.96 -10.42
N ALA A 53 -7.08 2.75 -11.62
CA ALA A 53 -6.29 2.47 -12.82
C ALA A 53 -5.29 3.60 -13.17
N PHE A 54 -5.57 4.83 -12.75
CA PHE A 54 -4.67 5.98 -12.96
C PHE A 54 -3.45 5.98 -12.05
N LEU A 55 -3.41 5.14 -11.03
CA LEU A 55 -2.27 5.01 -10.13
C LEU A 55 -1.16 4.12 -10.70
N HIS A 56 -1.47 3.32 -11.72
CA HIS A 56 -0.56 2.34 -12.31
C HIS A 56 0.02 2.79 -13.65
N GLY A 57 1.15 2.18 -14.00
CA GLY A 57 1.75 2.33 -15.32
C GLY A 57 2.85 3.40 -15.38
N PRO A 58 3.51 3.53 -16.53
CA PRO A 58 4.72 4.35 -16.66
C PRO A 58 4.49 5.85 -16.45
N ASP A 59 3.34 6.36 -16.84
CA ASP A 59 2.98 7.79 -16.75
C ASP A 59 1.98 8.07 -15.60
N SER A 60 1.91 7.16 -14.65
CA SER A 60 1.08 7.25 -13.45
C SER A 60 1.90 7.65 -12.22
N LEU A 61 1.22 7.80 -11.07
CA LEU A 61 1.87 8.05 -9.80
C LEU A 61 2.89 6.96 -9.45
N GLU A 62 2.58 5.68 -9.65
CA GLU A 62 3.51 4.57 -9.41
C GLU A 62 4.78 4.73 -10.25
N GLY A 63 4.62 5.03 -11.54
CA GLY A 63 5.73 5.23 -12.46
C GLY A 63 6.61 6.42 -12.06
N LEU A 64 6.00 7.52 -11.60
CA LEU A 64 6.70 8.69 -11.10
C LEU A 64 7.51 8.37 -9.84
N LEU A 65 6.87 7.82 -8.82
CA LEU A 65 7.50 7.47 -7.55
C LEU A 65 8.68 6.51 -7.77
N SER A 66 8.45 5.47 -8.57
CA SER A 66 9.45 4.46 -8.89
C SER A 66 10.66 5.04 -9.65
N ARG A 67 10.43 5.93 -10.61
CA ARG A 67 11.47 6.60 -11.42
C ARG A 67 12.41 7.44 -10.56
N TYR A 68 11.89 8.11 -9.55
CA TYR A 68 12.66 8.97 -8.66
C TYR A 68 13.12 8.28 -7.37
N GLY A 69 13.05 6.95 -7.33
CA GLY A 69 13.61 6.15 -6.26
C GLY A 69 12.88 6.30 -4.93
N VAL A 70 11.55 6.36 -4.97
CA VAL A 70 10.74 6.12 -3.78
C VAL A 70 10.75 4.62 -3.51
N ASP A 71 11.11 4.25 -2.29
CA ASP A 71 11.37 2.86 -1.91
C ASP A 71 10.10 2.15 -1.43
N ILE A 72 9.31 2.84 -0.58
CA ILE A 72 8.09 2.27 0.00
C ILE A 72 6.95 3.30 -0.07
N ALA A 73 5.79 2.85 -0.55
CA ALA A 73 4.52 3.56 -0.43
C ALA A 73 3.65 2.95 0.67
N PHE A 74 3.11 3.80 1.55
CA PHE A 74 2.13 3.43 2.57
C PHE A 74 0.78 4.03 2.23
N ASN A 75 -0.24 3.18 2.15
CA ASN A 75 -1.58 3.53 1.72
C ASN A 75 -2.62 3.15 2.76
N GLY A 76 -3.80 3.75 2.67
CA GLY A 76 -4.98 3.43 3.47
C GLY A 76 -6.13 2.94 2.61
N HIS A 77 -7.32 3.55 2.75
CA HIS A 77 -8.54 3.34 2.00
C HIS A 77 -9.16 1.95 2.21
N ALA A 78 -8.57 0.88 1.72
CA ALA A 78 -8.99 -0.47 2.02
C ALA A 78 -8.65 -0.83 3.47
N HIS A 79 -9.66 -1.23 4.24
CA HIS A 79 -9.54 -1.49 5.68
C HIS A 79 -9.01 -2.91 5.96
N ILE A 80 -7.85 -3.18 5.38
CA ILE A 80 -7.11 -4.44 5.45
C ILE A 80 -5.65 -4.17 5.82
N TYR A 81 -4.88 -5.21 6.04
CA TYR A 81 -3.44 -5.16 5.89
C TYR A 81 -3.02 -5.88 4.61
N GLU A 82 -2.17 -5.24 3.83
CA GLU A 82 -1.58 -5.84 2.64
C GLU A 82 -0.15 -5.36 2.46
N ARG A 83 0.75 -6.26 2.09
CA ARG A 83 2.08 -5.94 1.59
C ARG A 83 2.25 -6.51 0.20
N ASN A 84 2.70 -5.67 -0.70
CA ASN A 84 2.97 -6.04 -2.07
C ASN A 84 4.46 -6.26 -2.31
N ASN A 85 4.77 -7.09 -3.30
CA ASN A 85 6.13 -7.25 -3.81
C ASN A 85 6.58 -5.95 -4.49
N ALA A 86 7.88 -5.78 -4.57
CA ALA A 86 8.46 -4.69 -5.35
C ALA A 86 7.99 -4.77 -6.82
N ASN A 87 7.51 -3.65 -7.33
CA ASN A 87 6.96 -3.53 -8.68
C ASN A 87 7.42 -2.23 -9.36
N GLY A 88 7.23 -2.14 -10.67
CA GLY A 88 7.67 -1.00 -11.46
C GLY A 88 9.19 -0.92 -11.68
N PRO A 89 9.66 0.05 -12.47
CA PRO A 89 11.07 0.17 -12.89
C PRO A 89 12.07 0.34 -11.74
N GLY A 90 11.66 1.00 -10.65
CA GLY A 90 12.49 1.24 -9.45
C GLY A 90 12.29 0.21 -8.35
N GLY A 91 11.39 -0.75 -8.51
CA GLY A 91 11.12 -1.76 -7.49
C GLY A 91 10.36 -1.21 -6.27
N LEU A 92 9.41 -0.29 -6.48
CA LEU A 92 8.59 0.29 -5.43
C LEU A 92 7.80 -0.78 -4.66
N ILE A 93 7.96 -0.79 -3.35
CA ILE A 93 7.22 -1.66 -2.44
C ILE A 93 5.99 -0.88 -1.95
N SER A 94 4.83 -1.53 -1.86
CA SER A 94 3.65 -0.87 -1.30
C SER A 94 3.01 -1.66 -0.16
N TYR A 95 2.44 -0.91 0.77
CA TYR A 95 1.67 -1.40 1.91
C TYR A 95 0.29 -0.76 1.92
N VAL A 96 -0.74 -1.57 2.16
CA VAL A 96 -2.06 -1.07 2.57
C VAL A 96 -2.19 -1.28 4.07
N THR A 97 -2.42 -0.22 4.81
CA THR A 97 -2.49 -0.21 6.28
C THR A 97 -3.77 0.53 6.76
N GLY A 98 -4.93 0.16 6.19
CA GLY A 98 -6.22 0.76 6.53
C GLY A 98 -6.89 0.17 7.79
N GLY A 99 -6.30 -0.84 8.40
CA GLY A 99 -6.85 -1.53 9.58
C GLY A 99 -6.63 -0.83 10.93
N GLY A 100 -6.42 0.49 10.95
CA GLY A 100 -6.10 1.26 12.16
C GLY A 100 -7.29 1.63 13.06
N GLY A 101 -8.51 1.13 12.78
CA GLY A 101 -9.68 1.39 13.64
C GLY A 101 -11.01 1.53 12.91
N ALA A 102 -11.02 1.67 11.59
CA ALA A 102 -12.23 1.65 10.78
C ALA A 102 -12.85 0.23 10.70
N PRO A 103 -14.13 0.08 10.31
CA PRO A 103 -14.71 -1.24 10.08
C PRO A 103 -13.89 -2.05 9.09
N LEU A 104 -13.42 -3.21 9.50
CA LEU A 104 -12.56 -4.06 8.67
C LEU A 104 -13.28 -4.63 7.46
N GLU A 105 -12.51 -4.96 6.44
CA GLU A 105 -12.97 -5.51 5.17
C GLU A 105 -12.26 -6.82 4.83
N PRO A 106 -12.89 -7.70 4.04
CA PRO A 106 -12.26 -8.94 3.60
C PRO A 106 -11.31 -8.71 2.43
N VAL A 107 -10.26 -9.52 2.33
CA VAL A 107 -9.51 -9.70 1.09
C VAL A 107 -10.21 -10.73 0.22
N SER A 108 -10.38 -10.46 -1.06
CA SER A 108 -11.20 -11.29 -1.97
C SER A 108 -10.69 -11.34 -3.41
N LYS A 109 -9.74 -10.49 -3.79
CA LYS A 109 -9.19 -10.41 -5.16
C LYS A 109 -7.75 -10.92 -5.29
N CYS A 110 -7.37 -11.91 -4.50
CA CYS A 110 -6.02 -12.48 -4.52
C CYS A 110 -5.58 -12.93 -5.92
N SER A 111 -6.47 -13.52 -6.70
CA SER A 111 -6.18 -13.99 -8.05
C SER A 111 -6.13 -12.89 -9.11
N GLY A 112 -6.67 -11.71 -8.80
CA GLY A 112 -6.63 -10.55 -9.71
C GLY A 112 -5.29 -9.81 -9.73
N LEU A 113 -4.39 -10.13 -8.80
CA LEU A 113 -3.08 -9.48 -8.62
C LEU A 113 -1.96 -10.52 -8.54
N PRO A 114 -1.81 -11.39 -9.55
CA PRO A 114 -0.81 -12.47 -9.51
C PRO A 114 0.60 -11.87 -9.47
N GLY A 115 1.41 -12.33 -8.50
CA GLY A 115 2.77 -11.86 -8.31
C GLY A 115 2.91 -10.51 -7.59
N ILE A 116 1.82 -9.77 -7.39
CA ILE A 116 1.83 -8.48 -6.68
C ILE A 116 1.67 -8.73 -5.17
N VAL A 117 0.56 -9.31 -4.74
CA VAL A 117 0.28 -9.49 -3.32
C VAL A 117 1.19 -10.55 -2.71
N ALA A 118 2.06 -10.13 -1.80
CA ALA A 118 2.95 -11.03 -1.06
C ALA A 118 2.30 -11.56 0.22
N TYR A 119 1.55 -10.71 0.90
CA TYR A 119 0.87 -11.01 2.16
C TYR A 119 -0.33 -10.09 2.31
N ALA A 120 -1.54 -10.62 2.51
CA ALA A 120 -2.68 -9.79 2.86
C ALA A 120 -3.62 -10.53 3.82
N ILE A 121 -4.19 -9.80 4.77
CA ILE A 121 -5.21 -10.25 5.71
C ILE A 121 -6.34 -9.25 5.81
N GLY A 122 -7.55 -9.77 5.92
CA GLY A 122 -8.77 -9.00 6.11
C GLY A 122 -9.78 -9.72 6.98
N TRP A 123 -10.86 -9.03 7.34
CA TRP A 123 -11.93 -9.56 8.18
C TRP A 123 -13.28 -9.11 7.67
N SER A 124 -14.21 -10.04 7.53
CA SER A 124 -15.61 -9.74 7.23
C SER A 124 -16.41 -9.66 8.53
N ASN A 125 -16.92 -8.47 8.83
CA ASN A 125 -17.78 -8.26 10.01
C ASN A 125 -19.13 -8.98 9.87
N SER A 126 -19.66 -9.08 8.66
CA SER A 126 -20.98 -9.71 8.41
C SER A 126 -20.97 -11.22 8.60
N SER A 127 -19.85 -11.88 8.28
CA SER A 127 -19.70 -13.34 8.44
C SER A 127 -18.83 -13.73 9.64
N ALA A 128 -18.29 -12.76 10.36
CA ALA A 128 -17.30 -12.95 11.44
C ALA A 128 -16.16 -13.88 11.01
N ALA A 129 -15.62 -13.67 9.81
CA ALA A 129 -14.63 -14.54 9.21
C ALA A 129 -13.42 -13.78 8.67
N GLY A 130 -12.23 -14.33 8.91
CA GLY A 130 -10.99 -13.86 8.32
C GLY A 130 -10.87 -14.26 6.85
N SER A 131 -10.03 -13.53 6.13
CA SER A 131 -9.60 -13.83 4.76
C SER A 131 -8.12 -13.54 4.60
N ALA A 132 -7.46 -14.21 3.67
CA ALA A 132 -6.01 -14.06 3.47
C ALA A 132 -5.60 -14.33 2.03
N CYS A 133 -4.52 -13.66 1.60
CA CYS A 133 -3.85 -13.87 0.31
C CYS A 133 -2.33 -13.99 0.50
N GLY A 134 -1.67 -14.47 -0.53
CA GLY A 134 -0.22 -14.64 -0.54
C GLY A 134 0.24 -15.67 0.49
N THR A 135 1.26 -15.33 1.28
CA THR A 135 1.81 -16.21 2.33
C THR A 135 1.08 -16.10 3.67
N ALA A 136 0.02 -15.29 3.75
CA ALA A 136 -0.70 -15.04 4.98
C ALA A 136 -1.56 -16.22 5.43
N SER A 137 -1.59 -16.47 6.73
CA SER A 137 -2.58 -17.35 7.34
C SER A 137 -3.88 -16.57 7.58
N ARG A 138 -5.03 -17.26 7.42
CA ARG A 138 -6.35 -16.66 7.65
C ARG A 138 -6.51 -16.26 9.11
N PRO A 139 -6.85 -14.97 9.41
CA PRO A 139 -7.12 -14.54 10.77
C PRO A 139 -8.31 -15.29 11.40
N VAL A 140 -8.23 -15.55 12.70
CA VAL A 140 -9.31 -16.19 13.47
C VAL A 140 -10.11 -15.18 14.29
N SER A 141 -9.69 -13.93 14.33
CA SER A 141 -10.42 -12.82 14.96
C SER A 141 -10.08 -11.49 14.27
N SER A 142 -10.97 -10.51 14.37
CA SER A 142 -10.74 -9.14 13.90
C SER A 142 -9.53 -8.48 14.57
N SER A 143 -9.24 -8.84 15.83
CA SER A 143 -8.09 -8.32 16.57
C SER A 143 -6.74 -8.63 15.91
N GLN A 144 -6.67 -9.66 15.08
CA GLN A 144 -5.48 -10.01 14.30
C GLN A 144 -5.32 -9.16 13.02
N VAL A 145 -6.36 -8.40 12.65
CA VAL A 145 -6.38 -7.55 11.46
C VAL A 145 -6.28 -6.07 11.81
N PHE A 146 -6.86 -5.64 12.95
CA PHE A 146 -6.59 -4.31 13.49
C PHE A 146 -5.11 -4.18 13.83
N HIS A 147 -4.45 -3.17 13.26
CA HIS A 147 -2.99 -3.06 13.36
C HIS A 147 -2.49 -1.62 13.23
N PHE A 148 -1.23 -1.45 13.55
CA PHE A 148 -0.40 -0.32 13.16
C PHE A 148 0.94 -0.82 12.60
N LEU A 149 1.65 0.04 11.89
CA LEU A 149 3.00 -0.24 11.41
C LEU A 149 4.02 0.56 12.21
N LEU A 150 5.01 -0.14 12.78
CA LEU A 150 6.23 0.48 13.27
C LEU A 150 7.28 0.42 12.15
N VAL A 151 7.75 1.59 11.71
CA VAL A 151 8.81 1.70 10.70
C VAL A 151 10.07 2.20 11.37
N SER A 152 11.12 1.38 11.37
CA SER A 152 12.44 1.73 11.91
C SER A 152 13.43 1.92 10.78
N VAL A 153 14.15 3.06 10.79
CA VAL A 153 15.13 3.41 9.76
C VAL A 153 16.51 3.54 10.41
N ASN A 154 17.49 2.84 9.84
CA ASN A 154 18.89 2.94 10.24
C ASN A 154 19.78 3.00 8.99
N GLY A 155 20.18 4.19 8.60
CA GLY A 155 20.84 4.43 7.32
C GLY A 155 19.93 4.03 6.16
N ASN A 156 20.39 3.08 5.34
CA ASN A 156 19.63 2.53 4.23
C ASN A 156 18.82 1.27 4.59
N THR A 157 18.83 0.87 5.84
CA THR A 157 18.09 -0.30 6.32
C THR A 157 16.77 0.14 6.93
N VAL A 158 15.67 -0.40 6.41
CA VAL A 158 14.31 -0.12 6.86
C VAL A 158 13.66 -1.42 7.34
N THR A 159 13.15 -1.42 8.56
CA THR A 159 12.34 -2.53 9.09
C THR A 159 10.91 -2.06 9.28
N VAL A 160 9.98 -2.73 8.62
CA VAL A 160 8.53 -2.52 8.80
C VAL A 160 7.99 -3.66 9.64
N THR A 161 7.41 -3.31 10.79
CA THR A 161 6.90 -4.27 11.77
C THR A 161 5.41 -4.03 12.02
N PRO A 162 4.52 -4.74 11.33
CA PRO A 162 3.10 -4.71 11.61
C PRO A 162 2.84 -5.33 12.99
N THR A 163 2.01 -4.66 13.79
CA THR A 163 1.64 -5.11 15.14
C THR A 163 0.12 -5.08 15.27
N ASP A 164 -0.47 -6.21 15.63
CA ASP A 164 -1.92 -6.33 15.77
C ASP A 164 -2.42 -5.69 17.09
N SER A 165 -3.74 -5.57 17.24
CA SER A 165 -4.35 -4.97 18.42
C SER A 165 -4.13 -5.77 19.72
N LEU A 166 -3.58 -6.98 19.63
CA LEU A 166 -3.17 -7.78 20.79
C LEU A 166 -1.66 -7.64 21.11
N GLY A 167 -0.96 -6.73 20.40
CA GLY A 167 0.47 -6.49 20.58
C GLY A 167 1.38 -7.55 19.95
N ARG A 168 0.87 -8.39 19.04
CA ARG A 168 1.65 -9.42 18.37
C ARG A 168 2.12 -8.91 17.02
N THR A 169 3.38 -9.12 16.72
CA THR A 169 3.96 -8.81 15.42
C THR A 169 3.66 -9.91 14.40
N PHE A 170 3.46 -9.50 13.16
CA PHE A 170 3.28 -10.42 12.04
C PHE A 170 3.97 -9.83 10.79
N ASP A 171 4.23 -10.62 9.78
CA ASP A 171 4.81 -10.19 8.48
C ASP A 171 5.93 -9.13 8.56
N SER A 172 6.76 -9.14 9.62
CA SER A 172 7.87 -8.20 9.76
C SER A 172 8.88 -8.36 8.63
N ARG A 173 9.34 -7.24 8.04
CA ARG A 173 10.27 -7.21 6.90
C ARG A 173 11.35 -6.18 7.09
N THR A 174 12.56 -6.58 6.76
CA THR A 174 13.72 -5.69 6.68
C THR A 174 14.19 -5.58 5.25
N TYR A 175 14.37 -4.36 4.79
CA TYR A 175 14.86 -3.98 3.47
C TYR A 175 16.18 -3.25 3.61
N VAL A 176 17.06 -3.40 2.63
CA VAL A 176 18.29 -2.62 2.49
C VAL A 176 18.24 -1.93 1.13
N PHE A 177 18.07 -0.63 1.14
CA PHE A 177 18.01 0.19 -0.07
C PHE A 177 19.40 0.66 -0.48
N ARG A 178 19.56 1.14 -1.73
CA ARG A 178 20.85 1.53 -2.30
C ARG A 178 21.06 3.04 -2.26
#